data_2785557a55c6ea23a7f1ab0042a85f26
#
_entry.id   2785557a55c6ea23a7f1ab0042a85f26
#
_cell.length_a   1.000
_cell.length_b   1.000
_cell.length_c   1.000
_cell.angle_alpha   90.00
_cell.angle_beta   90.00
_cell.angle_gamma   90.00
#
_symmetry.space_group_name_H-M   'P 1'
#
loop_
_entity.id
_entity.type
_entity.pdbx_description
1 polymer ?
#
loop_
_entity_poly.entity_id
_entity_poly.type
_entity_poly.pdbx_seq_one_letter_code
_entity_poly.pdbx_strand_id
1 'polypeptide(L)'
;VNAARVRATLGEISDALEVAFDRYLVPSQCVTGVIAQSYHQSEKSASEFDAIVAQTEQFLADNGRRPRILIAKMGQDGHDRGAKVIASAYSDLGFDVDLSPMFSTPEEIARLAVENDVHVVGASSLAAGHKTLIPELVEALKKWGREDICVVAGGVIPPQDYAFLQERGVAAIYGPGTPMLESVRDVLNLISQHHD
;
A
#
# COMPACT_ATOMS: atom_id res chain seq x y z
N VAL A 1 5.43 -32.53 -18.27
CA VAL A 1 5.13 -33.05 -19.62
C VAL A 1 4.18 -34.23 -19.56
N ASN A 2 4.46 -35.27 -18.75
CA ASN A 2 3.60 -36.47 -18.69
C ASN A 2 2.20 -36.18 -18.16
N ALA A 3 2.06 -35.34 -17.13
CA ALA A 3 0.78 -34.89 -16.62
C ALA A 3 -0.07 -34.16 -17.70
N ALA A 4 0.54 -33.27 -18.46
CA ALA A 4 -0.13 -32.60 -19.57
C ALA A 4 -0.54 -33.56 -20.70
N ARG A 5 0.23 -34.65 -20.96
CA ARG A 5 -0.13 -35.67 -21.94
C ARG A 5 -1.38 -36.47 -21.56
N VAL A 6 -1.61 -36.67 -20.27
CA VAL A 6 -2.83 -37.33 -19.76
C VAL A 6 -3.96 -36.33 -19.48
N ARG A 7 -3.81 -35.09 -19.99
CA ARG A 7 -4.80 -33.98 -19.92
C ARG A 7 -5.08 -33.46 -18.52
N ALA A 8 -4.10 -33.53 -17.60
CA ALA A 8 -4.20 -32.82 -16.36
C ALA A 8 -4.25 -31.31 -16.63
N THR A 9 -5.11 -30.60 -15.91
CA THR A 9 -5.24 -29.14 -15.98
C THR A 9 -4.02 -28.46 -15.34
N LEU A 10 -3.80 -27.20 -15.65
CA LEU A 10 -2.76 -26.40 -15.01
C LEU A 10 -2.96 -26.34 -13.48
N GLY A 11 -4.21 -26.22 -13.02
CA GLY A 11 -4.54 -26.25 -11.59
C GLY A 11 -4.11 -27.55 -10.93
N GLU A 12 -4.53 -28.72 -11.46
CA GLU A 12 -4.17 -30.03 -10.90
C GLU A 12 -2.66 -30.24 -10.84
N ILE A 13 -1.92 -29.76 -11.85
CA ILE A 13 -0.45 -29.84 -11.87
C ILE A 13 0.14 -28.93 -10.79
N SER A 14 -0.37 -27.69 -10.64
CA SER A 14 0.09 -26.74 -9.65
C SER A 14 -0.20 -27.21 -8.23
N ASP A 15 -1.39 -27.73 -7.98
CA ASP A 15 -1.81 -28.24 -6.67
C ASP A 15 -0.93 -29.43 -6.24
N ALA A 16 -0.66 -30.37 -7.18
CA ALA A 16 0.23 -31.48 -6.91
C ALA A 16 1.68 -31.05 -6.61
N LEU A 17 2.16 -30.00 -7.27
CA LEU A 17 3.49 -29.43 -7.00
C LEU A 17 3.50 -28.70 -5.65
N GLU A 18 2.45 -28.00 -5.30
CA GLU A 18 2.32 -27.30 -4.00
C GLU A 18 2.32 -28.28 -2.83
N VAL A 19 1.63 -29.44 -2.95
CA VAL A 19 1.66 -30.50 -1.95
C VAL A 19 3.07 -31.08 -1.76
N ALA A 20 3.86 -31.16 -2.84
CA ALA A 20 5.21 -31.78 -2.81
C ALA A 20 6.31 -30.82 -2.37
N PHE A 21 6.22 -29.54 -2.73
CA PHE A 21 7.29 -28.56 -2.61
C PHE A 21 6.92 -27.32 -1.80
N ASP A 22 5.66 -27.20 -1.41
CA ASP A 22 5.07 -25.99 -0.82
C ASP A 22 5.10 -24.78 -1.78
N ARG A 23 4.41 -23.70 -1.42
CA ARG A 23 4.39 -22.47 -2.19
C ARG A 23 5.47 -21.52 -1.67
N TYR A 24 6.34 -21.07 -2.57
CA TYR A 24 7.31 -20.04 -2.20
C TYR A 24 6.60 -18.73 -1.88
N LEU A 25 6.61 -18.37 -0.62
CA LEU A 25 6.15 -17.06 -0.12
C LEU A 25 7.35 -16.13 -0.04
N VAL A 26 7.38 -15.12 -0.91
CA VAL A 26 8.40 -14.08 -0.83
C VAL A 26 8.22 -13.33 0.49
N PRO A 27 9.23 -13.32 1.39
CA PRO A 27 9.13 -12.50 2.59
C PRO A 27 9.00 -11.03 2.19
N SER A 28 7.90 -10.40 2.60
CA SER A 28 7.64 -8.97 2.38
C SER A 28 8.45 -8.15 3.37
N GLN A 29 9.77 -8.02 3.13
CA GLN A 29 10.63 -7.17 3.94
C GLN A 29 10.80 -5.81 3.27
N CYS A 30 10.50 -4.73 4.01
CA CYS A 30 10.91 -3.39 3.62
C CYS A 30 12.43 -3.26 3.85
N VAL A 31 13.13 -2.74 2.85
CA VAL A 31 14.52 -2.34 2.99
C VAL A 31 14.52 -0.94 3.60
N THR A 32 15.09 -0.77 4.79
CA THR A 32 15.14 0.51 5.49
C THR A 32 16.49 1.21 5.28
N GLY A 33 16.50 2.54 5.35
CA GLY A 33 17.69 3.38 5.29
C GLY A 33 18.15 3.77 3.88
N VAL A 34 17.65 3.15 2.83
CA VAL A 34 18.08 3.41 1.44
C VAL A 34 17.56 4.75 0.93
N ILE A 35 16.31 5.06 1.24
CA ILE A 35 15.66 6.31 0.81
C ILE A 35 16.21 7.48 1.61
N ALA A 36 16.32 7.35 2.94
CA ALA A 36 16.95 8.34 3.81
C ALA A 36 18.34 8.72 3.32
N GLN A 37 19.18 7.74 2.98
CA GLN A 37 20.53 7.98 2.48
C GLN A 37 20.54 8.79 1.17
N SER A 38 19.57 8.61 0.29
CA SER A 38 19.50 9.38 -0.96
C SER A 38 19.08 10.83 -0.73
N TYR A 39 18.20 11.10 0.24
CA TYR A 39 17.77 12.46 0.57
C TYR A 39 18.85 13.26 1.32
N HIS A 40 19.68 12.62 2.12
CA HIS A 40 20.79 13.27 2.85
C HIS A 40 21.99 13.64 1.95
N GLN A 41 21.90 13.46 0.63
CA GLN A 41 22.94 13.92 -0.30
C GLN A 41 22.91 15.45 -0.56
N SER A 42 21.83 16.16 -0.22
CA SER A 42 21.77 17.62 -0.28
C SER A 42 21.12 18.18 0.99
N GLU A 43 21.59 19.33 1.46
CA GLU A 43 21.08 19.98 2.67
C GLU A 43 19.57 20.29 2.60
N LYS A 44 19.08 20.75 1.45
CA LYS A 44 17.66 21.07 1.26
C LYS A 44 16.80 19.81 1.37
N SER A 45 17.18 18.74 0.69
CA SER A 45 16.43 17.48 0.70
C SER A 45 16.47 16.82 2.08
N ALA A 46 17.60 16.89 2.77
CA ALA A 46 17.75 16.41 4.13
C ALA A 46 16.81 17.15 5.10
N SER A 47 16.77 18.48 5.02
CA SER A 47 15.90 19.30 5.87
C SER A 47 14.41 19.00 5.66
N GLU A 48 13.96 18.78 4.42
CA GLU A 48 12.58 18.39 4.12
C GLU A 48 12.25 16.99 4.64
N PHE A 49 13.18 16.06 4.53
CA PHE A 49 13.07 14.69 5.03
C PHE A 49 12.98 14.69 6.57
N ASP A 50 13.91 15.35 7.24
CA ASP A 50 13.98 15.42 8.70
C ASP A 50 12.75 16.11 9.30
N ALA A 51 12.16 17.09 8.59
CA ALA A 51 10.93 17.74 9.01
C ALA A 51 9.74 16.77 9.05
N ILE A 52 9.65 15.82 8.09
CA ILE A 52 8.59 14.81 8.10
C ILE A 52 8.85 13.77 9.20
N VAL A 53 10.10 13.35 9.40
CA VAL A 53 10.46 12.47 10.51
C VAL A 53 10.08 13.10 11.86
N ALA A 54 10.35 14.38 12.05
CA ALA A 54 9.93 15.09 13.26
C ALA A 54 8.39 15.12 13.44
N GLN A 55 7.62 15.25 12.35
CA GLN A 55 6.16 15.19 12.41
C GLN A 55 5.66 13.78 12.77
N THR A 56 6.28 12.71 12.25
CA THR A 56 5.91 11.33 12.62
C THR A 56 6.28 10.99 14.07
N GLU A 57 7.39 11.51 14.58
CA GLU A 57 7.75 11.39 16.00
C GLU A 57 6.78 12.19 16.90
N GLN A 58 6.34 13.36 16.47
CA GLN A 58 5.30 14.11 17.18
C GLN A 58 3.98 13.33 17.21
N PHE A 59 3.56 12.76 16.07
CA PHE A 59 2.37 11.91 16.00
C PHE A 59 2.45 10.74 16.99
N LEU A 60 3.62 10.07 17.08
CA LEU A 60 3.86 9.02 18.06
C LEU A 60 3.71 9.52 19.50
N ALA A 61 4.24 10.72 19.80
CA ALA A 61 4.15 11.30 21.15
C ALA A 61 2.70 11.62 21.53
N ASP A 62 1.90 12.12 20.58
CA ASP A 62 0.53 12.54 20.79
C ASP A 62 -0.46 11.35 20.85
N ASN A 63 -0.24 10.32 20.05
CA ASN A 63 -1.16 9.20 19.88
C ASN A 63 -0.70 7.88 20.56
N GLY A 64 0.54 7.83 21.08
CA GLY A 64 1.11 6.64 21.73
C GLY A 64 1.50 5.51 20.76
N ARG A 65 1.29 5.70 19.44
CA ARG A 65 1.70 4.76 18.37
C ARG A 65 2.11 5.51 17.11
N ARG A 66 2.95 4.89 16.29
CA ARG A 66 3.35 5.45 15.00
C ARG A 66 2.18 5.48 14.01
N PRO A 67 2.17 6.43 13.05
CA PRO A 67 1.26 6.33 11.93
C PRO A 67 1.53 5.03 11.17
N ARG A 68 0.47 4.26 10.86
CA ARG A 68 0.59 2.94 10.24
C ARG A 68 -0.11 2.89 8.90
N ILE A 69 0.57 2.39 7.89
CA ILE A 69 0.08 2.28 6.52
C ILE A 69 0.19 0.84 6.01
N LEU A 70 -0.88 0.37 5.34
CA LEU A 70 -0.85 -0.85 4.55
C LEU A 70 -0.68 -0.49 3.07
N ILE A 71 0.44 -0.85 2.46
CA ILE A 71 0.63 -0.74 1.02
C ILE A 71 0.04 -1.98 0.35
N ALA A 72 -1.03 -1.77 -0.41
CA ALA A 72 -1.85 -2.84 -0.95
C ALA A 72 -1.70 -3.00 -2.46
N LYS A 73 -1.61 -4.25 -2.91
CA LYS A 73 -1.68 -4.67 -4.31
C LYS A 73 -2.88 -5.60 -4.48
N MET A 74 -3.82 -5.22 -5.34
CA MET A 74 -5.07 -5.95 -5.54
C MET A 74 -5.21 -6.48 -6.97
N GLY A 75 -5.94 -7.59 -7.09
CA GLY A 75 -6.25 -8.21 -8.37
C GLY A 75 -5.02 -8.75 -9.10
N GLN A 76 -5.10 -8.88 -10.41
CA GLN A 76 -4.04 -9.46 -11.25
C GLN A 76 -2.97 -8.42 -11.65
N ASP A 77 -2.49 -7.65 -10.68
CA ASP A 77 -1.45 -6.63 -10.89
C ASP A 77 -0.11 -7.10 -10.28
N GLY A 78 0.82 -7.50 -11.14
CA GLY A 78 2.15 -8.00 -10.77
C GLY A 78 3.23 -6.92 -10.62
N HIS A 79 2.91 -5.62 -10.73
CA HIS A 79 3.89 -4.53 -10.66
C HIS A 79 4.21 -4.16 -9.20
N ASP A 80 5.05 -4.95 -8.54
CA ASP A 80 5.36 -4.80 -7.10
C ASP A 80 6.47 -3.80 -6.78
N ARG A 81 7.32 -3.46 -7.76
CA ARG A 81 8.51 -2.64 -7.55
C ARG A 81 8.18 -1.25 -6.98
N GLY A 82 7.18 -0.58 -7.56
CA GLY A 82 6.72 0.73 -7.07
C GLY A 82 6.19 0.68 -5.65
N ALA A 83 5.39 -0.33 -5.33
CA ALA A 83 4.84 -0.53 -3.99
C ALA A 83 5.95 -0.73 -2.94
N LYS A 84 6.98 -1.52 -3.27
CA LYS A 84 8.14 -1.75 -2.38
C LYS A 84 8.97 -0.48 -2.15
N VAL A 85 9.19 0.34 -3.18
CA VAL A 85 9.90 1.63 -3.04
C VAL A 85 9.13 2.57 -2.12
N ILE A 86 7.81 2.70 -2.32
CA ILE A 86 6.95 3.52 -1.47
C ILE A 86 6.95 3.00 -0.03
N ALA A 87 6.82 1.69 0.17
CA ALA A 87 6.88 1.08 1.50
C ALA A 87 8.19 1.40 2.24
N SER A 88 9.34 1.29 1.55
CA SER A 88 10.63 1.66 2.11
C SER A 88 10.70 3.15 2.47
N ALA A 89 10.12 4.03 1.65
CA ALA A 89 10.11 5.46 1.93
C ALA A 89 9.28 5.81 3.17
N TYR A 90 8.07 5.26 3.27
CA TYR A 90 7.25 5.45 4.47
C TYR A 90 7.94 4.92 5.73
N SER A 91 8.58 3.75 5.64
CA SER A 91 9.35 3.18 6.74
C SER A 91 10.51 4.07 7.17
N ASP A 92 11.29 4.61 6.21
CA ASP A 92 12.41 5.52 6.50
C ASP A 92 11.93 6.87 7.10
N LEU A 93 10.68 7.27 6.82
CA LEU A 93 10.04 8.47 7.35
C LEU A 93 9.28 8.24 8.67
N GLY A 94 9.43 7.05 9.27
CA GLY A 94 8.96 6.77 10.64
C GLY A 94 7.54 6.18 10.73
N PHE A 95 6.95 5.75 9.62
CA PHE A 95 5.70 4.98 9.65
C PHE A 95 5.94 3.51 9.98
N ASP A 96 4.97 2.88 10.63
CA ASP A 96 4.83 1.43 10.62
C ASP A 96 4.21 1.02 9.28
N VAL A 97 4.88 0.13 8.55
CA VAL A 97 4.49 -0.21 7.17
C VAL A 97 4.22 -1.70 7.03
N ASP A 98 3.01 -2.03 6.60
CA ASP A 98 2.64 -3.36 6.19
C ASP A 98 2.58 -3.46 4.65
N LEU A 99 2.95 -4.61 4.11
CA LEU A 99 2.81 -4.93 2.70
C LEU A 99 1.80 -6.06 2.53
N SER A 100 0.81 -5.88 1.67
CA SER A 100 -0.13 -6.94 1.36
C SER A 100 0.53 -8.06 0.54
N PRO A 101 0.01 -9.29 0.63
CA PRO A 101 0.29 -10.31 -0.36
C PRO A 101 -0.08 -9.83 -1.77
N MET A 102 0.63 -10.34 -2.77
CA MET A 102 0.29 -10.08 -4.18
C MET A 102 -1.03 -10.76 -4.54
N PHE A 103 -1.76 -10.15 -5.46
CA PHE A 103 -3.00 -10.67 -6.01
C PHE A 103 -4.16 -10.80 -5.01
N SER A 104 -4.09 -10.07 -3.91
CA SER A 104 -5.16 -10.02 -2.92
C SER A 104 -6.45 -9.42 -3.48
N THR A 105 -7.58 -9.86 -2.95
CA THR A 105 -8.88 -9.26 -3.20
C THR A 105 -9.10 -8.02 -2.32
N PRO A 106 -10.02 -7.11 -2.69
CA PRO A 106 -10.39 -5.97 -1.83
C PRO A 106 -10.83 -6.38 -0.42
N GLU A 107 -11.56 -7.49 -0.29
CA GLU A 107 -12.02 -8.03 1.00
C GLU A 107 -10.84 -8.53 1.87
N GLU A 108 -9.86 -9.19 1.28
CA GLU A 108 -8.64 -9.63 1.97
C GLU A 108 -7.81 -8.44 2.44
N ILE A 109 -7.71 -7.37 1.63
CA ILE A 109 -7.02 -6.14 2.02
C ILE A 109 -7.76 -5.42 3.15
N ALA A 110 -9.08 -5.30 3.07
CA ALA A 110 -9.88 -4.69 4.12
C ALA A 110 -9.71 -5.45 5.45
N ARG A 111 -9.78 -6.79 5.42
CA ARG A 111 -9.54 -7.62 6.59
C ARG A 111 -8.14 -7.40 7.17
N LEU A 112 -7.10 -7.41 6.32
CA LEU A 112 -5.72 -7.19 6.76
C LEU A 112 -5.53 -5.80 7.35
N ALA A 113 -6.16 -4.77 6.77
CA ALA A 113 -6.12 -3.41 7.28
C ALA A 113 -6.74 -3.30 8.70
N VAL A 114 -7.86 -4.00 8.91
CA VAL A 114 -8.54 -4.07 10.21
C VAL A 114 -7.72 -4.86 11.23
N GLU A 115 -7.21 -6.04 10.86
CA GLU A 115 -6.41 -6.90 11.74
C GLU A 115 -5.11 -6.22 12.19
N ASN A 116 -4.49 -5.44 11.32
CA ASN A 116 -3.27 -4.69 11.62
C ASN A 116 -3.54 -3.31 12.23
N ASP A 117 -4.80 -2.92 12.34
CA ASP A 117 -5.24 -1.63 12.87
C ASP A 117 -4.49 -0.46 12.22
N VAL A 118 -4.50 -0.41 10.88
CA VAL A 118 -3.82 0.65 10.13
C VAL A 118 -4.65 1.93 10.10
N HIS A 119 -3.98 3.08 9.96
CA HIS A 119 -4.63 4.38 9.77
C HIS A 119 -4.98 4.63 8.30
N VAL A 120 -4.20 4.05 7.39
CA VAL A 120 -4.38 4.30 5.96
C VAL A 120 -4.04 3.06 5.12
N VAL A 121 -4.77 2.85 4.04
CA VAL A 121 -4.44 1.88 3.00
C VAL A 121 -4.00 2.63 1.74
N GLY A 122 -2.76 2.40 1.31
CA GLY A 122 -2.22 2.89 0.05
C GLY A 122 -2.40 1.85 -1.07
N ALA A 123 -3.43 2.00 -1.88
CA ALA A 123 -3.74 1.10 -2.99
C ALA A 123 -2.90 1.42 -4.23
N SER A 124 -1.97 0.53 -4.59
CA SER A 124 -1.12 0.67 -5.78
C SER A 124 -1.75 -0.02 -6.99
N SER A 125 -2.05 0.72 -8.06
CA SER A 125 -2.70 0.21 -9.28
C SER A 125 -1.95 0.60 -10.54
N LEU A 126 -1.53 -0.40 -11.34
CA LEU A 126 -0.87 -0.23 -12.64
C LEU A 126 -1.54 -1.04 -13.77
N ALA A 127 -2.46 -1.97 -13.44
CA ALA A 127 -3.11 -2.86 -14.40
C ALA A 127 -4.59 -2.52 -14.65
N ALA A 128 -4.94 -1.23 -14.65
CA ALA A 128 -6.28 -0.69 -14.95
C ALA A 128 -7.45 -1.20 -14.06
N GLY A 129 -7.15 -1.87 -12.93
CA GLY A 129 -8.17 -2.37 -12.00
C GLY A 129 -8.72 -1.31 -11.03
N HIS A 130 -8.21 -0.09 -11.04
CA HIS A 130 -8.51 0.96 -10.07
C HIS A 130 -10.01 1.31 -9.98
N LYS A 131 -10.73 1.31 -11.09
CA LYS A 131 -12.17 1.69 -11.12
C LYS A 131 -13.09 0.65 -10.47
N THR A 132 -12.64 -0.57 -10.34
CA THR A 132 -13.38 -1.67 -9.71
C THR A 132 -12.85 -1.96 -8.31
N LEU A 133 -11.56 -2.27 -8.20
CA LEU A 133 -10.99 -2.80 -6.98
C LEU A 133 -10.87 -1.77 -5.85
N ILE A 134 -10.59 -0.49 -6.17
CA ILE A 134 -10.45 0.54 -5.14
C ILE A 134 -11.81 0.92 -4.51
N PRO A 135 -12.88 1.15 -5.28
CA PRO A 135 -14.22 1.31 -4.71
C PRO A 135 -14.68 0.10 -3.90
N GLU A 136 -14.41 -1.12 -4.37
CA GLU A 136 -14.74 -2.35 -3.63
C GLU A 136 -14.00 -2.43 -2.30
N LEU A 137 -12.73 -1.98 -2.23
CA LEU A 137 -11.97 -1.87 -0.98
C LEU A 137 -12.63 -0.88 0.00
N VAL A 138 -13.01 0.30 -0.47
CA VAL A 138 -13.70 1.29 0.38
C VAL A 138 -15.00 0.71 0.94
N GLU A 139 -15.80 0.05 0.11
CA GLU A 139 -17.03 -0.60 0.55
C GLU A 139 -16.77 -1.78 1.51
N ALA A 140 -15.68 -2.52 1.31
CA ALA A 140 -15.28 -3.59 2.22
C ALA A 140 -14.89 -3.04 3.60
N LEU A 141 -14.13 -1.95 3.68
CA LEU A 141 -13.80 -1.27 4.95
C LEU A 141 -15.07 -0.77 5.67
N LYS A 142 -16.03 -0.20 4.95
CA LYS A 142 -17.33 0.21 5.52
C LYS A 142 -18.10 -0.98 6.12
N LYS A 143 -18.12 -2.13 5.46
CA LYS A 143 -18.76 -3.35 5.98
C LYS A 143 -18.12 -3.82 7.29
N TRP A 144 -16.82 -3.56 7.48
CA TRP A 144 -16.11 -3.83 8.73
C TRP A 144 -16.31 -2.74 9.79
N GLY A 145 -17.06 -1.66 9.49
CA GLY A 145 -17.25 -0.51 10.37
C GLY A 145 -15.97 0.30 10.61
N ARG A 146 -15.05 0.28 9.66
CA ARG A 146 -13.75 0.96 9.70
C ARG A 146 -13.65 2.03 8.60
N GLU A 147 -14.64 2.92 8.59
CA GLU A 147 -14.68 4.10 7.73
C GLU A 147 -13.62 5.15 8.12
N ASP A 148 -13.06 5.02 9.31
CA ASP A 148 -11.94 5.78 9.84
C ASP A 148 -10.63 5.50 9.08
N ILE A 149 -10.47 4.32 8.48
CA ILE A 149 -9.29 3.97 7.70
C ILE A 149 -9.32 4.70 6.36
N CYS A 150 -8.41 5.66 6.16
CA CYS A 150 -8.29 6.40 4.92
C CYS A 150 -7.82 5.50 3.77
N VAL A 151 -8.40 5.67 2.58
CA VAL A 151 -7.91 5.01 1.36
C VAL A 151 -7.27 6.05 0.45
N VAL A 152 -6.00 5.85 0.14
CA VAL A 152 -5.27 6.63 -0.87
C VAL A 152 -4.87 5.74 -2.04
N ALA A 153 -4.77 6.31 -3.23
CA ALA A 153 -4.44 5.56 -4.44
C ALA A 153 -3.16 6.07 -5.07
N GLY A 154 -2.36 5.15 -5.59
CA GLY A 154 -1.12 5.46 -6.29
C GLY A 154 -0.88 4.58 -7.51
N GLY A 155 0.10 4.94 -8.33
CA GLY A 155 0.46 4.21 -9.52
C GLY A 155 0.08 4.93 -10.82
N VAL A 156 -0.26 4.19 -11.87
CA VAL A 156 -0.62 4.76 -13.17
C VAL A 156 -2.14 4.83 -13.30
N ILE A 157 -2.72 5.88 -12.72
CA ILE A 157 -4.17 6.16 -12.78
C ILE A 157 -4.37 7.35 -13.72
N PRO A 158 -5.21 7.23 -14.76
CA PRO A 158 -5.51 8.34 -15.66
C PRO A 158 -6.17 9.51 -14.91
N PRO A 159 -5.75 10.78 -15.12
CA PRO A 159 -6.33 11.93 -14.42
C PRO A 159 -7.85 12.07 -14.58
N GLN A 160 -8.39 11.63 -15.70
CA GLN A 160 -9.85 11.61 -15.94
C GLN A 160 -10.64 10.71 -14.99
N ASP A 161 -9.99 9.77 -14.31
CA ASP A 161 -10.60 8.84 -13.37
C ASP A 161 -10.49 9.32 -11.91
N TYR A 162 -9.79 10.43 -11.64
CA TYR A 162 -9.58 10.94 -10.28
C TYR A 162 -10.90 11.33 -9.61
N ALA A 163 -11.73 12.13 -10.27
CA ALA A 163 -13.03 12.53 -9.73
C ALA A 163 -13.91 11.31 -9.40
N PHE A 164 -13.92 10.30 -10.28
CA PHE A 164 -14.64 9.06 -10.06
C PHE A 164 -14.20 8.33 -8.78
N LEU A 165 -12.91 8.28 -8.49
CA LEU A 165 -12.38 7.62 -7.30
C LEU A 165 -12.64 8.45 -6.03
N GLN A 166 -12.46 9.77 -6.10
CA GLN A 166 -12.74 10.67 -4.98
C GLN A 166 -14.22 10.64 -4.56
N GLU A 167 -15.14 10.64 -5.50
CA GLU A 167 -16.59 10.49 -5.23
C GLU A 167 -16.92 9.15 -4.53
N ARG A 168 -16.04 8.16 -4.61
CA ARG A 168 -16.17 6.84 -4.00
C ARG A 168 -15.37 6.66 -2.72
N GLY A 169 -14.88 7.76 -2.15
CA GLY A 169 -14.24 7.76 -0.85
C GLY A 169 -12.70 7.59 -0.86
N VAL A 170 -12.05 7.75 -2.02
CA VAL A 170 -10.60 7.84 -2.07
C VAL A 170 -10.16 9.23 -1.62
N ALA A 171 -9.38 9.30 -0.54
CA ALA A 171 -8.99 10.55 0.09
C ALA A 171 -7.94 11.34 -0.72
N ALA A 172 -6.99 10.64 -1.35
CA ALA A 172 -5.97 11.25 -2.20
C ALA A 172 -5.48 10.30 -3.30
N ILE A 173 -4.97 10.88 -4.41
CA ILE A 173 -4.46 10.11 -5.55
C ILE A 173 -3.09 10.67 -5.94
N TYR A 174 -2.07 9.81 -5.94
CA TYR A 174 -0.69 10.14 -6.25
C TYR A 174 -0.27 9.50 -7.59
N GLY A 175 -0.27 10.31 -8.64
CA GLY A 175 0.12 9.87 -9.98
C GLY A 175 1.65 9.81 -10.18
N PRO A 176 2.10 9.33 -11.36
CA PRO A 176 3.52 9.34 -11.71
C PRO A 176 4.09 10.75 -11.65
N GLY A 177 5.25 10.90 -10.99
CA GLY A 177 5.93 12.19 -10.84
C GLY A 177 5.54 12.97 -9.58
N THR A 178 4.59 12.52 -8.79
CA THR A 178 4.33 13.13 -7.47
C THR A 178 5.57 12.98 -6.59
N PRO A 179 6.10 14.07 -6.01
CA PRO A 179 7.23 13.99 -5.09
C PRO A 179 6.88 13.13 -3.87
N MET A 180 7.78 12.22 -3.52
CA MET A 180 7.54 11.24 -2.45
C MET A 180 7.29 11.91 -1.09
N LEU A 181 8.11 12.91 -0.74
CA LEU A 181 7.96 13.64 0.53
C LEU A 181 6.64 14.40 0.62
N GLU A 182 6.13 14.91 -0.51
CA GLU A 182 4.82 15.56 -0.58
C GLU A 182 3.70 14.55 -0.29
N SER A 183 3.73 13.39 -0.95
CA SER A 183 2.71 12.35 -0.72
C SER A 183 2.70 11.84 0.72
N VAL A 184 3.87 11.68 1.35
CA VAL A 184 3.95 11.22 2.75
C VAL A 184 3.42 12.29 3.71
N ARG A 185 3.76 13.57 3.49
CA ARG A 185 3.26 14.70 4.28
C ARG A 185 1.73 14.80 4.19
N ASP A 186 1.19 14.67 2.97
CA ASP A 186 -0.26 14.71 2.76
C ASP A 186 -0.97 13.57 3.49
N VAL A 187 -0.42 12.36 3.41
CA VAL A 187 -0.98 11.19 4.11
C VAL A 187 -0.93 11.38 5.63
N LEU A 188 0.17 11.92 6.17
CA LEU A 188 0.27 12.21 7.59
C LEU A 188 -0.77 13.25 8.05
N ASN A 189 -0.99 14.29 7.24
CA ASN A 189 -2.03 15.29 7.50
C ASN A 189 -3.44 14.67 7.45
N LEU A 190 -3.72 13.77 6.49
CA LEU A 190 -5.00 13.07 6.41
C LEU A 190 -5.26 12.23 7.66
N ILE A 191 -4.26 11.47 8.12
CA ILE A 191 -4.38 10.65 9.33
C ILE A 191 -4.66 11.55 10.54
N SER A 192 -3.93 12.65 10.70
CA SER A 192 -4.10 13.57 11.84
C SER A 192 -5.48 14.22 11.90
N GLN A 193 -6.09 14.51 10.74
CA GLN A 193 -7.45 15.08 10.66
C GLN A 193 -8.58 14.11 11.01
N HIS A 194 -8.33 12.81 10.91
CA HIS A 194 -9.33 11.78 11.19
C HIS A 194 -9.26 11.24 12.63
N HIS A 195 -8.24 11.62 13.39
CA HIS A 195 -8.02 11.18 14.78
C HIS A 195 -8.29 12.28 15.83
N ASP A 196 -8.67 13.50 15.41
CA ASP A 196 -9.22 14.57 16.27
C ASP A 196 -10.75 14.41 16.41
#